data_e0c8905775205a03449c1d900e588952
#
_entry.id   e0c8905775205a03449c1d900e588952
#
_cell.length_a   1.000
_cell.length_b   1.000
_cell.length_c   1.000
_cell.angle_alpha   90.00
_cell.angle_beta   90.00
_cell.angle_gamma   90.00
#
_symmetry.space_group_name_H-M   'P 1'
#
loop_
_entity.id
_entity.type
_entity.pdbx_description
1 polymer ?
#
loop_
_entity_poly.entity_id
_entity_poly.type
_entity_poly.pdbx_seq_one_letter_code
_entity_poly.pdbx_strand_id
1 'polypeptide(L)'
;MTGPGGVAAAAPDRLTQAVLDFRPSRHGFHFANRFPPGPTLRLGPLDPRIVGIGDASAGLCGGMALTVRDLFEAGIAPPPDREPPANGSRRFGALVRRQVQSLDWLRVPLRFYDAGAFRPDPPAWWSRLVRRRPPRDRALDEAWPAIRSVVDGGHLAAVGLVRRAEANPLRLTLNHQVLASGYRVEPGLVAIRVYDPNWPDRDDVEAQIVLGPDSRPTGLASTTGEPLVGLLSLPCPPGDMRAWR
;
A
#
# COMPACT_ATOMS: atom_id res chain seq x y z
N MET A 1 -29.08 -35.33 -39.64
CA MET A 1 -27.71 -34.99 -39.29
C MET A 1 -27.74 -33.77 -38.41
N THR A 2 -27.77 -33.98 -37.11
CA THR A 2 -27.78 -32.92 -36.09
C THR A 2 -26.35 -32.63 -35.70
N GLY A 3 -25.88 -31.41 -35.98
CA GLY A 3 -24.52 -30.92 -35.57
C GLY A 3 -24.44 -30.73 -34.06
N PRO A 4 -23.25 -30.94 -33.46
CA PRO A 4 -23.08 -30.74 -32.02
C PRO A 4 -23.13 -29.24 -31.70
N GLY A 5 -24.05 -28.87 -30.80
CA GLY A 5 -24.10 -27.56 -30.19
C GLY A 5 -22.81 -27.27 -29.45
N GLY A 6 -22.07 -26.28 -29.91
CA GLY A 6 -20.91 -25.77 -29.17
C GLY A 6 -21.37 -25.17 -27.86
N VAL A 7 -20.95 -25.77 -26.76
CA VAL A 7 -21.06 -25.19 -25.42
C VAL A 7 -20.17 -23.93 -25.43
N ALA A 8 -20.79 -22.77 -25.47
CA ALA A 8 -20.07 -21.50 -25.26
C ALA A 8 -19.41 -21.59 -23.88
N ALA A 9 -18.08 -21.56 -23.85
CA ALA A 9 -17.33 -21.47 -22.62
C ALA A 9 -17.81 -20.20 -21.90
N ALA A 10 -18.35 -20.36 -20.68
CA ALA A 10 -18.75 -19.24 -19.84
C ALA A 10 -17.54 -18.30 -19.69
N ALA A 11 -17.76 -17.03 -19.99
CA ALA A 11 -16.74 -16.02 -19.77
C ALA A 11 -16.33 -16.10 -18.28
N PRO A 12 -15.02 -16.13 -17.97
CA PRO A 12 -14.57 -16.26 -16.59
C PRO A 12 -15.16 -15.10 -15.77
N ASP A 13 -15.75 -15.45 -14.64
CA ASP A 13 -16.43 -14.54 -13.73
C ASP A 13 -15.53 -13.35 -13.37
N ARG A 14 -15.95 -12.15 -13.77
CA ARG A 14 -15.32 -10.90 -13.32
C ARG A 14 -15.84 -10.61 -11.92
N LEU A 15 -14.96 -10.71 -10.93
CA LEU A 15 -15.28 -10.34 -9.56
C LEU A 15 -14.82 -8.90 -9.31
N THR A 16 -15.76 -8.03 -8.92
CA THR A 16 -15.45 -6.64 -8.57
C THR A 16 -16.07 -6.31 -7.23
N GLN A 17 -15.30 -5.70 -6.35
CA GLN A 17 -15.74 -5.23 -5.04
C GLN A 17 -15.12 -3.87 -4.74
N ALA A 18 -15.86 -3.03 -3.99
CA ALA A 18 -15.36 -1.74 -3.51
C ALA A 18 -15.95 -1.40 -2.15
N VAL A 19 -15.20 -0.65 -1.37
CA VAL A 19 -15.72 0.00 -0.14
C VAL A 19 -16.75 1.04 -0.55
N LEU A 20 -17.94 0.92 -0.01
CA LEU A 20 -19.08 1.75 -0.40
C LEU A 20 -18.74 3.23 -0.17
N ASP A 21 -19.09 4.06 -1.17
CA ASP A 21 -18.93 5.51 -1.14
C ASP A 21 -17.48 6.06 -1.02
N PHE A 22 -16.46 5.23 -0.83
CA PHE A 22 -15.09 5.75 -0.81
C PHE A 22 -14.60 6.09 -2.23
N ARG A 23 -14.11 7.33 -2.37
CA ARG A 23 -13.40 7.80 -3.57
C ARG A 23 -12.17 8.59 -3.16
N PRO A 24 -10.97 8.26 -3.65
CA PRO A 24 -9.76 9.03 -3.40
C PRO A 24 -9.90 10.53 -3.64
N SER A 25 -10.55 10.93 -4.74
CA SER A 25 -10.79 12.33 -5.11
C SER A 25 -11.71 13.11 -4.15
N ARG A 26 -12.51 12.41 -3.34
CA ARG A 26 -13.46 13.02 -2.40
C ARG A 26 -13.05 12.88 -0.93
N HIS A 27 -12.44 11.76 -0.60
CA HIS A 27 -12.17 11.37 0.79
C HIS A 27 -10.68 11.32 1.11
N GLY A 28 -9.80 11.45 0.10
CA GLY A 28 -8.36 11.59 0.26
C GLY A 28 -7.93 13.03 0.57
N PHE A 29 -6.68 13.21 0.95
CA PHE A 29 -6.10 14.55 0.97
C PHE A 29 -5.89 15.05 -0.46
N HIS A 30 -6.14 16.35 -0.68
CA HIS A 30 -6.02 17.02 -1.97
C HIS A 30 -4.62 17.56 -2.24
N PHE A 31 -3.63 17.17 -1.46
CA PHE A 31 -2.21 17.52 -1.62
C PHE A 31 -1.36 16.28 -1.70
N ALA A 32 -0.27 16.36 -2.46
CA ALA A 32 0.67 15.26 -2.62
C ALA A 32 1.54 15.07 -1.36
N ASN A 33 2.03 13.86 -1.17
CA ASN A 33 2.94 13.47 -0.09
C ASN A 33 4.34 14.09 -0.28
N ARG A 34 4.40 15.42 -0.30
CA ARG A 34 5.61 16.23 -0.47
C ARG A 34 5.65 17.30 0.60
N PHE A 35 6.47 17.09 1.60
CA PHE A 35 6.59 18.02 2.73
C PHE A 35 7.91 18.78 2.63
N PRO A 36 7.97 20.04 3.11
CA PRO A 36 9.22 20.78 3.21
C PRO A 36 10.22 20.06 4.11
N PRO A 37 11.53 20.18 3.83
CA PRO A 37 12.55 19.65 4.73
C PRO A 37 12.40 20.29 6.12
N GLY A 38 12.54 19.47 7.15
CA GLY A 38 12.45 19.98 8.51
C GLY A 38 12.57 18.89 9.57
N PRO A 39 12.93 19.27 10.80
CA PRO A 39 13.09 18.32 11.89
C PRO A 39 11.73 17.72 12.24
N THR A 40 11.59 16.43 12.14
CA THR A 40 10.33 15.76 12.36
C THR A 40 10.16 15.28 13.78
N LEU A 41 11.09 14.60 14.37
CA LEU A 41 11.01 14.12 15.76
C LEU A 41 12.39 13.69 16.25
N ARG A 42 12.72 14.01 17.48
CA ARG A 42 13.78 13.32 18.23
C ARG A 42 13.12 12.14 18.96
N LEU A 43 13.39 10.93 18.53
CA LEU A 43 12.96 9.70 19.20
C LEU A 43 14.09 9.18 20.09
N GLY A 44 14.42 9.89 21.17
CA GLY A 44 15.48 9.48 22.10
C GLY A 44 16.85 9.33 21.43
N PRO A 45 17.64 8.27 21.76
CA PRO A 45 18.99 8.08 21.24
C PRO A 45 19.02 7.49 19.80
N LEU A 46 17.87 7.09 19.24
CA LEU A 46 17.79 6.59 17.88
C LEU A 46 17.74 7.76 16.90
N ASP A 47 18.68 7.80 15.96
CA ASP A 47 18.64 8.77 14.87
C ASP A 47 17.41 8.46 14.01
N PRO A 48 16.40 9.35 13.98
CA PRO A 48 15.18 9.13 13.20
C PRO A 48 15.43 9.05 11.69
N ARG A 49 16.61 9.50 11.21
CA ARG A 49 17.04 9.38 9.82
C ARG A 49 17.27 7.93 9.40
N ILE A 50 17.62 7.04 10.36
CA ILE A 50 17.84 5.62 10.11
C ILE A 50 16.54 4.92 9.72
N VAL A 51 15.39 5.42 10.20
CA VAL A 51 14.06 4.83 9.96
C VAL A 51 13.26 5.63 8.93
N GLY A 52 13.86 6.66 8.29
CA GLY A 52 13.19 7.54 7.34
C GLY A 52 12.14 8.46 7.95
N ILE A 53 12.13 8.59 9.27
CA ILE A 53 11.17 9.43 10.03
C ILE A 53 11.80 10.78 10.35
N GLY A 54 13.09 10.91 10.19
CA GLY A 54 13.86 12.10 10.62
C GLY A 54 13.69 13.31 9.74
N ASP A 55 13.17 13.16 8.54
CA ASP A 55 12.90 14.25 7.62
C ASP A 55 11.56 14.01 6.91
N ALA A 56 10.64 14.97 7.05
CA ALA A 56 9.35 14.92 6.35
C ALA A 56 9.50 14.97 4.82
N SER A 57 10.64 15.40 4.29
CA SER A 57 10.93 15.36 2.85
C SER A 57 10.96 13.94 2.29
N ALA A 58 11.19 12.92 3.12
CA ALA A 58 11.04 11.51 2.73
C ALA A 58 9.56 11.09 2.57
N GLY A 59 8.62 11.96 2.93
CA GLY A 59 7.18 11.74 2.85
C GLY A 59 6.58 11.12 4.12
N LEU A 60 5.28 11.30 4.27
CA LEU A 60 4.47 10.78 5.38
C LEU A 60 3.34 9.88 4.84
N CYS A 61 3.65 9.03 3.85
CA CYS A 61 2.66 8.23 3.13
C CYS A 61 1.78 7.37 4.07
N GLY A 62 2.38 6.67 5.02
CA GLY A 62 1.64 5.88 6.00
C GLY A 62 0.78 6.74 6.94
N GLY A 63 1.31 7.89 7.35
CA GLY A 63 0.57 8.88 8.16
C GLY A 63 -0.64 9.41 7.41
N MET A 64 -0.49 9.78 6.14
CA MET A 64 -1.58 10.24 5.27
C MET A 64 -2.60 9.12 5.01
N ALA A 65 -2.13 7.94 4.59
CA ALA A 65 -3.01 6.81 4.30
C ALA A 65 -3.87 6.44 5.51
N LEU A 66 -3.25 6.19 6.66
CA LEU A 66 -4.00 5.81 7.86
C LEU A 66 -4.91 6.94 8.38
N THR A 67 -4.54 8.23 8.21
CA THR A 67 -5.41 9.34 8.59
C THR A 67 -6.63 9.41 7.68
N VAL A 68 -6.48 9.22 6.38
CA VAL A 68 -7.61 9.18 5.42
C VAL A 68 -8.59 8.06 5.78
N ARG A 69 -8.09 6.88 6.13
CA ARG A 69 -8.94 5.79 6.61
C ARG A 69 -9.71 6.20 7.85
N ASP A 70 -9.04 6.77 8.85
CA ASP A 70 -9.67 7.16 10.11
C ASP A 70 -10.73 8.27 9.91
N LEU A 71 -10.45 9.26 9.02
CA LEU A 71 -11.40 10.30 8.64
C LEU A 71 -12.65 9.70 8.00
N PHE A 72 -12.46 8.81 7.02
CA PHE A 72 -13.55 8.17 6.31
C PHE A 72 -14.44 7.34 7.26
N GLU A 73 -13.83 6.50 8.10
CA GLU A 73 -14.57 5.67 9.06
C GLU A 73 -15.29 6.50 10.16
N ALA A 74 -14.76 7.68 10.46
CA ALA A 74 -15.41 8.63 11.39
C ALA A 74 -16.46 9.52 10.71
N GLY A 75 -16.69 9.40 9.40
CA GLY A 75 -17.59 10.29 8.65
C GLY A 75 -17.13 11.75 8.59
N ILE A 76 -15.83 12.00 8.75
CA ILE A 76 -15.23 13.33 8.73
C ILE A 76 -14.65 13.60 7.35
N ALA A 77 -15.08 14.69 6.71
CA ALA A 77 -14.50 15.10 5.43
C ALA A 77 -13.03 15.52 5.60
N PRO A 78 -12.15 15.17 4.65
CA PRO A 78 -10.79 15.70 4.67
C PRO A 78 -10.79 17.23 4.53
N PRO A 79 -9.78 17.93 5.08
CA PRO A 79 -9.66 19.37 4.87
C PRO A 79 -9.46 19.66 3.36
N PRO A 80 -10.02 20.78 2.85
CA PRO A 80 -9.96 21.13 1.43
C PRO A 80 -8.61 21.70 0.99
N ASP A 81 -7.62 21.68 1.89
CA ASP A 81 -6.28 22.23 1.66
C ASP A 81 -5.61 21.49 0.47
N ARG A 82 -5.04 22.28 -0.45
CA ARG A 82 -4.26 21.75 -1.58
C ARG A 82 -2.76 21.73 -1.33
N GLU A 83 -2.34 22.21 -0.19
CA GLU A 83 -0.97 22.19 0.28
C GLU A 83 -0.86 21.39 1.59
N PRO A 84 0.26 20.72 1.82
CA PRO A 84 0.47 19.99 3.06
C PRO A 84 0.47 20.96 4.26
N PRO A 85 0.02 20.49 5.45
CA PRO A 85 0.02 21.31 6.63
C PRO A 85 1.44 21.77 6.99
N ALA A 86 1.55 23.04 7.41
CA ALA A 86 2.82 23.65 7.79
C ALA A 86 3.53 22.84 8.89
N ASN A 87 4.86 22.77 8.79
CA ASN A 87 5.69 22.14 9.82
C ASN A 87 5.43 22.77 11.20
N GLY A 88 5.30 21.93 12.23
CA GLY A 88 4.97 22.35 13.59
C GLY A 88 3.47 22.60 13.85
N SER A 89 2.61 22.57 12.83
CA SER A 89 1.16 22.68 13.04
C SER A 89 0.57 21.42 13.71
N ARG A 90 -0.61 21.57 14.32
CA ARG A 90 -1.33 20.46 14.97
C ARG A 90 -1.61 19.31 14.01
N ARG A 91 -2.04 19.62 12.76
CA ARG A 91 -2.32 18.64 11.71
C ARG A 91 -1.05 17.94 11.23
N PHE A 92 0.05 18.69 11.03
CA PHE A 92 1.34 18.10 10.70
C PHE A 92 1.80 17.11 11.78
N GLY A 93 1.75 17.53 13.06
CA GLY A 93 2.07 16.66 14.18
C GLY A 93 1.19 15.41 14.27
N ALA A 94 -0.09 15.49 13.86
CA ALA A 94 -0.97 14.33 13.78
C ALA A 94 -0.53 13.35 12.68
N LEU A 95 -0.19 13.83 11.48
CA LEU A 95 0.33 13.01 10.38
C LEU A 95 1.64 12.31 10.78
N VAL A 96 2.55 13.03 11.44
CA VAL A 96 3.82 12.45 11.92
C VAL A 96 3.57 11.34 12.95
N ARG A 97 2.71 11.57 13.95
CA ARG A 97 2.34 10.54 14.92
C ARG A 97 1.73 9.32 14.25
N ARG A 98 0.87 9.57 13.26
CA ARG A 98 0.21 8.50 12.50
C ARG A 98 1.19 7.72 11.63
N GLN A 99 2.19 8.41 11.05
CA GLN A 99 3.31 7.77 10.35
C GLN A 99 4.09 6.83 11.28
N VAL A 100 4.42 7.26 12.49
CA VAL A 100 5.10 6.40 13.49
C VAL A 100 4.26 5.17 13.82
N GLN A 101 2.95 5.35 14.03
CA GLN A 101 2.03 4.23 14.28
C GLN A 101 1.93 3.26 13.10
N SER A 102 2.00 3.77 11.85
CA SER A 102 1.95 2.92 10.64
C SER A 102 3.14 1.97 10.52
N LEU A 103 4.23 2.27 11.20
CA LEU A 103 5.44 1.45 11.17
C LEU A 103 5.39 0.26 12.15
N ASP A 104 4.39 0.22 13.05
CA ASP A 104 4.29 -0.81 14.10
C ASP A 104 5.67 -1.13 14.71
N TRP A 105 6.39 -0.06 15.04
CA TRP A 105 7.74 0.03 15.59
C TRP A 105 8.82 -0.70 14.78
N LEU A 106 8.83 -1.99 14.74
CA LEU A 106 9.85 -2.78 14.05
C LEU A 106 9.26 -3.81 13.09
N ARG A 107 8.00 -4.17 13.27
CA ARG A 107 7.38 -5.24 12.47
C ARG A 107 7.19 -4.84 11.01
N VAL A 108 6.69 -3.63 10.76
CA VAL A 108 6.46 -3.15 9.39
C VAL A 108 7.78 -2.94 8.64
N PRO A 109 8.78 -2.21 9.17
CA PRO A 109 10.09 -2.12 8.54
C PRO A 109 10.74 -3.47 8.27
N LEU A 110 10.68 -4.42 9.21
CA LEU A 110 11.22 -5.77 9.01
C LEU A 110 10.48 -6.54 7.91
N ARG A 111 9.16 -6.39 7.79
CA ARG A 111 8.37 -7.00 6.69
C ARG A 111 8.74 -6.40 5.33
N PHE A 112 8.93 -5.08 5.25
CA PHE A 112 9.43 -4.44 4.04
C PHE A 112 10.84 -4.89 3.69
N TYR A 113 11.72 -5.00 4.70
CA TYR A 113 13.07 -5.53 4.51
C TYR A 113 13.05 -6.96 3.99
N ASP A 114 12.26 -7.84 4.60
CA ASP A 114 12.13 -9.24 4.18
C ASP A 114 11.52 -9.36 2.79
N ALA A 115 10.56 -8.50 2.44
CA ALA A 115 9.97 -8.43 1.11
C ALA A 115 10.89 -7.80 0.05
N GLY A 116 11.76 -6.87 0.45
CA GLY A 116 12.69 -6.15 -0.42
C GLY A 116 14.09 -6.75 -0.45
N ALA A 117 14.46 -7.60 0.52
CA ALA A 117 15.75 -8.29 0.57
C ALA A 117 15.82 -9.40 -0.48
N PHE A 118 15.70 -8.99 -1.74
CA PHE A 118 15.90 -9.87 -2.87
C PHE A 118 17.41 -10.05 -3.07
N ARG A 119 17.99 -11.04 -2.42
CA ARG A 119 19.25 -11.58 -2.90
C ARG A 119 18.95 -12.30 -4.22
N PRO A 120 19.79 -12.15 -5.27
CA PRO A 120 19.70 -12.99 -6.46
C PRO A 120 19.58 -14.44 -5.98
N ASP A 121 18.79 -15.23 -6.68
CA ASP A 121 18.49 -16.62 -6.32
C ASP A 121 19.75 -17.29 -5.80
N PRO A 122 19.73 -17.82 -4.56
CA PRO A 122 20.87 -18.55 -4.06
C PRO A 122 21.13 -19.73 -5.01
N PRO A 123 22.40 -20.18 -5.19
CA PRO A 123 22.72 -21.35 -6.01
C PRO A 123 21.72 -22.47 -5.73
N ALA A 124 21.29 -23.19 -6.77
CA ALA A 124 20.16 -24.14 -6.73
C ALA A 124 20.20 -25.14 -5.55
N TRP A 125 21.38 -25.41 -4.99
CA TRP A 125 21.56 -26.28 -3.82
C TRP A 125 21.17 -25.60 -2.49
N TRP A 126 21.25 -24.26 -2.36
CA TRP A 126 20.80 -23.51 -1.20
C TRP A 126 19.30 -23.20 -1.25
N SER A 127 18.72 -23.09 -2.44
CA SER A 127 17.29 -22.82 -2.61
C SER A 127 16.40 -23.95 -2.07
N ARG A 128 16.94 -25.17 -1.97
CA ARG A 128 16.26 -26.31 -1.34
C ARG A 128 16.19 -26.23 0.19
N LEU A 129 17.12 -25.52 0.83
CA LEU A 129 17.16 -25.35 2.30
C LEU A 129 16.42 -24.10 2.78
N VAL A 130 16.39 -23.05 1.97
CA VAL A 130 15.69 -21.79 2.28
C VAL A 130 14.58 -21.62 1.25
N ARG A 131 13.40 -22.20 1.52
CA ARG A 131 12.18 -22.01 0.72
C ARG A 131 11.65 -20.57 0.89
N ARG A 132 12.37 -19.58 0.41
CA ARG A 132 11.86 -18.22 0.28
C ARG A 132 11.05 -18.13 -1.01
N ARG A 133 9.75 -17.88 -0.85
CA ARG A 133 8.87 -17.62 -2.00
C ARG A 133 9.22 -16.27 -2.60
N PRO A 134 9.22 -16.12 -3.94
CA PRO A 134 9.38 -14.84 -4.61
C PRO A 134 8.37 -13.79 -4.08
N PRO A 135 8.73 -12.50 -4.01
CA PRO A 135 7.82 -11.45 -3.52
C PRO A 135 6.48 -11.40 -4.27
N ARG A 136 6.48 -11.70 -5.57
CA ARG A 136 5.25 -11.77 -6.39
C ARG A 136 4.32 -12.92 -5.96
N ASP A 137 4.86 -14.07 -5.60
CA ASP A 137 4.07 -15.23 -5.12
C ASP A 137 3.46 -14.90 -3.75
N ARG A 138 4.24 -14.26 -2.86
CA ARG A 138 3.74 -13.77 -1.58
C ARG A 138 2.67 -12.68 -1.73
N ALA A 139 2.76 -11.85 -2.77
CA ALA A 139 1.72 -10.86 -3.08
C ALA A 139 0.37 -11.53 -3.36
N LEU A 140 0.37 -12.65 -4.12
CA LEU A 140 -0.86 -13.40 -4.41
C LEU A 140 -1.31 -14.27 -3.24
N ASP A 141 -0.39 -14.99 -2.59
CA ASP A 141 -0.74 -16.02 -1.61
C ASP A 141 -1.00 -15.46 -0.19
N GLU A 142 -0.37 -14.32 0.16
CA GLU A 142 -0.42 -13.76 1.51
C GLU A 142 -1.09 -12.38 1.54
N ALA A 143 -0.59 -11.43 0.72
CA ALA A 143 -1.06 -10.05 0.78
C ALA A 143 -2.46 -9.90 0.19
N TRP A 144 -2.71 -10.47 -0.97
CA TRP A 144 -4.00 -10.37 -1.66
C TRP A 144 -5.18 -10.92 -0.83
N PRO A 145 -5.15 -12.15 -0.28
CA PRO A 145 -6.25 -12.66 0.53
C PRO A 145 -6.55 -11.79 1.75
N ALA A 146 -5.51 -11.26 2.40
CA ALA A 146 -5.66 -10.39 3.55
C ALA A 146 -6.28 -9.03 3.17
N ILE A 147 -5.83 -8.40 2.08
CA ILE A 147 -6.40 -7.15 1.55
C ILE A 147 -7.86 -7.38 1.15
N ARG A 148 -8.13 -8.45 0.41
CA ARG A 148 -9.47 -8.82 -0.03
C ARG A 148 -10.42 -8.97 1.15
N SER A 149 -10.03 -9.70 2.19
CA SER A 149 -10.87 -9.92 3.37
C SER A 149 -11.29 -8.61 4.05
N VAL A 150 -10.40 -7.61 4.13
CA VAL A 150 -10.71 -6.29 4.71
C VAL A 150 -11.68 -5.52 3.81
N VAL A 151 -11.45 -5.51 2.50
CA VAL A 151 -12.31 -4.82 1.52
C VAL A 151 -13.68 -5.48 1.43
N ASP A 152 -13.76 -6.81 1.45
CA ASP A 152 -15.02 -7.56 1.48
C ASP A 152 -15.83 -7.27 2.77
N GLY A 153 -15.13 -6.96 3.86
CA GLY A 153 -15.73 -6.46 5.10
C GLY A 153 -16.21 -5.01 5.07
N GLY A 154 -16.05 -4.31 3.94
CA GLY A 154 -16.45 -2.92 3.79
C GLY A 154 -15.46 -1.89 4.36
N HIS A 155 -14.22 -2.29 4.64
CA HIS A 155 -13.19 -1.45 5.24
C HIS A 155 -12.04 -1.16 4.28
N LEU A 156 -11.38 0.00 4.48
CA LEU A 156 -10.16 0.35 3.77
C LEU A 156 -8.97 -0.44 4.32
N ALA A 157 -8.23 -1.12 3.44
CA ALA A 157 -7.08 -1.92 3.83
C ALA A 157 -5.77 -1.15 3.65
N ALA A 158 -4.91 -1.13 4.67
CA ALA A 158 -3.56 -0.58 4.53
C ALA A 158 -2.65 -1.54 3.75
N VAL A 159 -1.98 -1.01 2.74
CA VAL A 159 -1.14 -1.77 1.81
C VAL A 159 0.25 -1.15 1.73
N GLY A 160 1.26 -1.99 1.86
CA GLY A 160 2.64 -1.62 1.58
C GLY A 160 3.02 -1.97 0.15
N LEU A 161 3.51 -0.98 -0.60
CA LEU A 161 4.07 -1.14 -1.93
C LEU A 161 5.59 -1.19 -1.84
N VAL A 162 6.18 -2.32 -2.20
CA VAL A 162 7.64 -2.47 -2.29
C VAL A 162 8.07 -2.05 -3.69
N ARG A 163 8.73 -0.88 -3.79
CA ARG A 163 9.12 -0.29 -5.08
C ARG A 163 10.49 -0.72 -5.56
N ARG A 164 11.36 -1.15 -4.66
CA ARG A 164 12.70 -1.63 -4.98
C ARG A 164 13.06 -2.84 -4.14
N ALA A 165 13.70 -3.81 -4.77
CA ALA A 165 14.44 -4.85 -4.09
C ALA A 165 15.73 -4.24 -3.54
N GLU A 166 15.74 -3.88 -2.27
CA GLU A 166 16.87 -3.19 -1.65
C GLU A 166 17.33 -3.93 -0.40
N ALA A 167 18.59 -4.34 -0.37
CA ALA A 167 19.19 -5.02 0.76
C ALA A 167 19.61 -4.06 1.90
N ASN A 168 19.62 -2.74 1.64
CA ASN A 168 20.01 -1.74 2.62
C ASN A 168 18.81 -1.30 3.47
N PRO A 169 18.76 -1.63 4.77
CA PRO A 169 17.65 -1.24 5.64
C PRO A 169 17.48 0.28 5.78
N LEU A 170 18.50 1.08 5.50
CA LEU A 170 18.44 2.54 5.51
C LEU A 170 17.66 3.13 4.32
N ARG A 171 17.35 2.31 3.32
CA ARG A 171 16.57 2.71 2.14
C ARG A 171 15.13 2.19 2.15
N LEU A 172 14.65 1.72 3.29
CA LEU A 172 13.24 1.31 3.48
C LEU A 172 12.26 2.46 3.25
N THR A 173 12.73 3.71 3.33
CA THR A 173 11.99 4.93 2.98
C THR A 173 11.55 5.01 1.53
N LEU A 174 12.14 4.19 0.64
CA LEU A 174 11.73 4.08 -0.75
C LEU A 174 10.46 3.25 -0.94
N ASN A 175 10.01 2.57 0.10
CA ASN A 175 8.76 1.83 0.12
C ASN A 175 7.59 2.78 0.44
N HIS A 176 6.41 2.43 -0.02
CA HIS A 176 5.27 3.32 -0.01
C HIS A 176 4.06 2.67 0.65
N GLN A 177 3.23 3.47 1.32
CA GLN A 177 2.00 3.00 1.94
C GLN A 177 0.80 3.68 1.32
N VAL A 178 -0.20 2.87 0.98
CA VAL A 178 -1.45 3.28 0.33
C VAL A 178 -2.64 2.63 1.02
N LEU A 179 -3.88 3.02 0.65
CA LEU A 179 -5.10 2.35 1.11
C LEU A 179 -5.80 1.67 -0.06
N ALA A 180 -6.02 0.36 0.05
CA ALA A 180 -6.91 -0.34 -0.87
C ALA A 180 -8.36 -0.01 -0.54
N SER A 181 -9.12 0.37 -1.56
CA SER A 181 -10.53 0.75 -1.49
C SER A 181 -11.43 -0.14 -2.34
N GLY A 182 -10.87 -1.05 -3.09
CA GLY A 182 -11.61 -1.94 -3.95
C GLY A 182 -10.69 -2.82 -4.77
N TYR A 183 -11.28 -3.74 -5.52
CA TYR A 183 -10.53 -4.60 -6.43
C TYR A 183 -11.40 -5.09 -7.58
N ARG A 184 -10.75 -5.58 -8.61
CA ARG A 184 -11.33 -6.41 -9.67
C ARG A 184 -10.42 -7.58 -9.96
N VAL A 185 -11.01 -8.73 -10.18
CA VAL A 185 -10.32 -9.95 -10.61
C VAL A 185 -10.80 -10.28 -12.01
N GLU A 186 -9.87 -10.44 -12.92
CA GLU A 186 -10.11 -10.77 -14.33
C GLU A 186 -9.11 -11.87 -14.74
N PRO A 187 -9.35 -12.56 -15.86
CA PRO A 187 -8.38 -13.50 -16.39
C PRO A 187 -7.01 -12.82 -16.58
N GLY A 188 -5.99 -13.36 -15.94
CA GLY A 188 -4.63 -12.82 -16.02
C GLY A 188 -4.35 -11.60 -15.12
N LEU A 189 -5.32 -11.12 -14.30
CA LEU A 189 -5.13 -9.89 -13.55
C LEU A 189 -5.90 -9.87 -12.22
N VAL A 190 -5.21 -9.49 -11.14
CA VAL A 190 -5.83 -8.96 -9.93
C VAL A 190 -5.45 -7.49 -9.83
N ALA A 191 -6.42 -6.58 -9.95
CA ALA A 191 -6.22 -5.15 -9.85
C ALA A 191 -6.82 -4.63 -8.54
N ILE A 192 -6.02 -3.98 -7.71
CA ILE A 192 -6.38 -3.44 -6.40
C ILE A 192 -6.42 -1.92 -6.54
N ARG A 193 -7.60 -1.31 -6.44
CA ARG A 193 -7.78 0.14 -6.48
C ARG A 193 -7.30 0.75 -5.16
N VAL A 194 -6.50 1.80 -5.25
CA VAL A 194 -5.87 2.40 -4.08
C VAL A 194 -6.01 3.92 -4.03
N TYR A 195 -6.14 4.47 -2.84
CA TYR A 195 -5.75 5.86 -2.56
C TYR A 195 -4.24 5.88 -2.37
N ASP A 196 -3.56 6.62 -3.22
CA ASP A 196 -2.11 6.83 -3.15
C ASP A 196 -1.82 8.29 -2.78
N PRO A 197 -1.19 8.56 -1.61
CA PRO A 197 -0.84 9.91 -1.18
C PRO A 197 0.07 10.69 -2.14
N ASN A 198 0.77 10.02 -3.05
CA ASN A 198 1.60 10.70 -4.06
C ASN A 198 0.78 11.20 -5.26
N TRP A 199 -0.44 10.66 -5.43
CA TRP A 199 -1.32 10.94 -6.55
C TRP A 199 -2.68 11.43 -6.04
N PRO A 200 -2.76 12.68 -5.47
CA PRO A 200 -4.00 13.22 -4.94
C PRO A 200 -5.07 13.34 -6.04
N ASP A 201 -6.33 13.28 -5.62
CA ASP A 201 -7.51 13.45 -6.46
C ASP A 201 -7.66 12.40 -7.61
N ARG A 202 -6.91 11.29 -7.58
CA ARG A 202 -6.98 10.25 -8.59
C ARG A 202 -7.72 9.01 -8.10
N ASP A 203 -8.81 8.66 -8.81
CA ASP A 203 -9.65 7.50 -8.52
C ASP A 203 -9.25 6.23 -9.32
N ASP A 204 -8.28 6.37 -10.23
CA ASP A 204 -7.87 5.35 -11.20
C ASP A 204 -6.52 4.69 -10.87
N VAL A 205 -5.99 4.93 -9.69
CA VAL A 205 -4.72 4.31 -9.28
C VAL A 205 -4.93 2.88 -8.82
N GLU A 206 -4.18 1.95 -9.44
CA GLU A 206 -4.23 0.52 -9.12
C GLU A 206 -2.83 -0.05 -8.89
N ALA A 207 -2.74 -0.95 -7.91
CA ALA A 207 -1.67 -1.92 -7.78
C ALA A 207 -2.14 -3.24 -8.40
N GLN A 208 -1.32 -3.86 -9.25
CA GLN A 208 -1.74 -4.97 -10.09
C GLN A 208 -0.84 -6.19 -9.89
N ILE A 209 -1.46 -7.38 -9.77
CA ILE A 209 -0.80 -8.68 -9.81
C ILE A 209 -1.11 -9.28 -11.17
N VAL A 210 -0.10 -9.40 -12.03
CA VAL A 210 -0.23 -9.97 -13.37
C VAL A 210 -0.07 -11.48 -13.27
N LEU A 211 -1.04 -12.22 -13.80
CA LEU A 211 -1.07 -13.68 -13.75
C LEU A 211 -0.78 -14.27 -15.13
N GLY A 212 -0.05 -15.37 -15.14
CA GLY A 212 0.14 -16.19 -16.34
C GLY A 212 -1.05 -17.11 -16.63
N PRO A 213 -0.98 -17.90 -17.72
CA PRO A 213 -2.03 -18.86 -18.09
C PRO A 213 -2.30 -19.93 -17.02
N ASP A 214 -1.32 -20.23 -16.18
CA ASP A 214 -1.42 -21.16 -15.06
C ASP A 214 -1.91 -20.50 -13.76
N SER A 215 -2.42 -19.25 -13.85
CA SER A 215 -2.84 -18.42 -12.72
C SER A 215 -1.74 -18.11 -11.70
N ARG A 216 -0.47 -18.30 -12.08
CA ARG A 216 0.67 -17.91 -11.24
C ARG A 216 1.10 -16.47 -11.52
N PRO A 217 1.61 -15.75 -10.50
CA PRO A 217 2.09 -14.40 -10.70
C PRO A 217 3.30 -14.36 -11.62
N THR A 218 3.19 -13.60 -12.70
CA THR A 218 4.31 -13.34 -13.63
C THR A 218 4.97 -11.99 -13.34
N GLY A 219 4.24 -11.06 -12.72
CA GLY A 219 4.74 -9.73 -12.38
C GLY A 219 3.81 -8.94 -11.48
N LEU A 220 4.32 -7.80 -11.05
CA LEU A 220 3.56 -6.77 -10.35
C LEU A 220 3.70 -5.46 -11.14
N ALA A 221 2.63 -4.66 -11.18
CA ALA A 221 2.62 -3.38 -11.88
C ALA A 221 1.82 -2.34 -11.10
N SER A 222 2.01 -1.07 -11.43
CA SER A 222 1.18 0.03 -10.98
C SER A 222 0.71 0.85 -12.18
N THR A 223 -0.54 1.31 -12.16
CA THR A 223 -1.07 2.21 -13.20
C THR A 223 -0.38 3.58 -13.20
N THR A 224 0.38 3.91 -12.16
CA THR A 224 1.20 5.13 -12.10
C THR A 224 2.52 5.02 -12.88
N GLY A 225 2.88 3.82 -13.36
CA GLY A 225 4.15 3.54 -14.01
C GLY A 225 5.34 3.41 -13.04
N GLU A 226 5.11 3.58 -11.73
CA GLU A 226 6.15 3.38 -10.72
C GLU A 226 6.47 1.89 -10.54
N PRO A 227 7.75 1.54 -10.30
CA PRO A 227 8.14 0.16 -10.07
C PRO A 227 7.38 -0.47 -8.90
N LEU A 228 6.94 -1.72 -9.06
CA LEU A 228 6.32 -2.50 -8.00
C LEU A 228 6.90 -3.92 -8.03
N VAL A 229 7.57 -4.30 -6.95
CA VAL A 229 8.25 -5.61 -6.81
C VAL A 229 7.65 -6.47 -5.70
N GLY A 230 6.82 -5.90 -4.83
CA GLY A 230 6.13 -6.62 -3.77
C GLY A 230 4.93 -5.88 -3.22
N LEU A 231 3.99 -6.63 -2.63
CA LEU A 231 2.81 -6.14 -1.92
C LEU A 231 2.78 -6.72 -0.51
N LEU A 232 2.38 -5.92 0.45
CA LEU A 232 2.19 -6.31 1.85
C LEU A 232 0.82 -5.83 2.34
N SER A 233 0.08 -6.67 3.03
CA SER A 233 -1.03 -6.22 3.87
C SER A 233 -0.46 -5.71 5.20
N LEU A 234 -0.84 -4.50 5.60
CA LEU A 234 -0.31 -3.83 6.79
C LEU A 234 -1.38 -3.72 7.87
N PRO A 235 -0.99 -3.72 9.16
CA PRO A 235 -1.92 -3.44 10.24
C PRO A 235 -2.40 -1.99 10.16
N CYS A 236 -3.66 -1.77 10.53
CA CYS A 236 -4.28 -0.47 10.51
C CYS A 236 -5.02 -0.21 11.83
N PRO A 237 -4.31 0.02 12.95
CA PRO A 237 -4.95 0.32 14.22
C PRO A 237 -5.70 1.67 14.15
N PRO A 238 -6.80 1.86 14.91
CA PRO A 238 -7.52 3.12 14.98
C PRO A 238 -6.63 4.28 15.42
N GLY A 239 -6.87 5.47 14.88
CA GLY A 239 -6.12 6.68 15.19
C GLY A 239 -6.90 7.68 16.05
N ASP A 240 -6.18 8.67 16.59
CA ASP A 240 -6.77 9.79 17.33
C ASP A 240 -7.18 10.91 16.36
N MET A 241 -8.48 11.21 16.32
CA MET A 241 -9.08 12.17 15.39
C MET A 241 -9.19 13.61 15.95
N ARG A 242 -8.71 13.87 17.18
CA ARG A 242 -8.83 15.21 17.82
C ARG A 242 -8.17 16.35 17.05
N ALA A 243 -7.18 16.06 16.20
CA ALA A 243 -6.52 17.08 15.39
C ALA A 243 -7.32 17.49 14.14
N TRP A 244 -8.38 16.73 13.80
CA TRP A 244 -9.14 16.84 12.56
C TRP A 244 -10.59 17.30 12.77
N ARG A 245 -10.99 17.44 14.03
CA ARG A 245 -12.27 18.01 14.46
C ARG A 245 -12.19 19.50 14.73
#